data_859324d498a0aac08ddb3bb51555e320
#
_entry.id   859324d498a0aac08ddb3bb51555e320
#
_cell.length_a   1.000
_cell.length_b   1.000
_cell.length_c   1.000
_cell.angle_alpha   90.00
_cell.angle_beta   90.00
_cell.angle_gamma   90.00
#
_symmetry.space_group_name_H-M   'P 1'
#
loop_
_entity.id
_entity.type
_entity.pdbx_description
1 polymer ?
#
loop_
_entity_poly.entity_id
_entity_poly.type
_entity_poly.pdbx_seq_one_letter_code
_entity_poly.pdbx_strand_id
1 'polypeptide(L)'
;MPRARVHVIPTSAPDDMSGLQTLIEEKNLDPARLVAILGKTEGNGCVNDFTRAFSVAAIQRVLGNATENVALVMSGGTEGGLSPHLVTFEALDETGNGPSMAMGATITRDLSPSEIGTFTQVECVAEAVRSAVRSALISDSDDVHFVQIKCPLLTSDRIATSDAPTVTNDTLKSMGLSRGASSLGVALGLG
;
A
#
# COMPACT_ATOMS: atom_id res chain seq x y z
N MET A 1 -7.51 18.64 -13.33
CA MET A 1 -7.23 17.72 -12.23
C MET A 1 -6.42 16.54 -12.78
N PRO A 2 -5.43 16.04 -12.05
CA PRO A 2 -4.70 14.85 -12.47
C PRO A 2 -5.64 13.66 -12.61
N ARG A 3 -5.28 12.71 -13.44
CA ARG A 3 -6.09 11.51 -13.69
C ARG A 3 -5.32 10.26 -13.37
N ALA A 4 -6.00 9.25 -12.88
CA ALA A 4 -5.46 7.91 -12.74
C ALA A 4 -6.19 6.95 -13.70
N ARG A 5 -5.42 6.01 -14.27
CA ARG A 5 -5.95 4.86 -14.99
C ARG A 5 -5.90 3.65 -14.08
N VAL A 6 -6.97 2.87 -14.08
CA VAL A 6 -7.08 1.69 -13.24
C VAL A 6 -7.34 0.46 -14.11
N HIS A 7 -6.58 -0.61 -13.85
CA HIS A 7 -6.85 -1.92 -14.43
C HIS A 7 -7.12 -2.93 -13.32
N VAL A 8 -8.11 -3.78 -13.51
CA VAL A 8 -8.36 -4.95 -12.66
C VAL A 8 -7.92 -6.17 -13.43
N ILE A 9 -6.96 -6.91 -12.89
CA ILE A 9 -6.28 -8.03 -13.56
C ILE A 9 -6.57 -9.30 -12.75
N PRO A 10 -7.44 -10.21 -13.21
CA PRO A 10 -7.63 -11.50 -12.57
C PRO A 10 -6.32 -12.30 -12.55
N THR A 11 -6.08 -13.04 -11.48
CA THR A 11 -4.94 -13.94 -11.34
C THR A 11 -5.39 -15.34 -10.99
N SER A 12 -4.74 -16.35 -11.55
CA SER A 12 -5.03 -17.77 -11.30
C SER A 12 -4.16 -18.36 -10.19
N ALA A 13 -3.08 -17.68 -9.84
CA ALA A 13 -2.11 -18.03 -8.79
C ALA A 13 -1.41 -16.77 -8.27
N PRO A 14 -0.74 -16.81 -7.09
CA PRO A 14 -0.06 -15.65 -6.53
C PRO A 14 1.06 -15.09 -7.43
N ASP A 15 1.63 -15.91 -8.28
CA ASP A 15 2.69 -15.56 -9.22
C ASP A 15 2.21 -15.41 -10.68
N ASP A 16 0.90 -15.50 -10.91
CA ASP A 16 0.33 -15.26 -12.24
C ASP A 16 0.38 -13.76 -12.58
N MET A 17 1.41 -13.39 -13.32
CA MET A 17 1.63 -12.02 -13.81
C MET A 17 1.31 -11.86 -15.30
N SER A 18 0.68 -12.86 -15.93
CA SER A 18 0.41 -12.86 -17.36
C SER A 18 -0.41 -11.65 -17.82
N GLY A 19 -1.47 -11.31 -17.07
CA GLY A 19 -2.30 -10.14 -17.38
C GLY A 19 -1.54 -8.82 -17.21
N LEU A 20 -0.67 -8.71 -16.21
CA LEU A 20 0.18 -7.53 -16.02
C LEU A 20 1.19 -7.38 -17.17
N GLN A 21 1.84 -8.49 -17.56
CA GLN A 21 2.77 -8.51 -18.68
C GLN A 21 2.09 -8.12 -19.99
N THR A 22 0.91 -8.67 -20.27
CA THR A 22 0.11 -8.34 -21.46
C THR A 22 -0.19 -6.83 -21.52
N LEU A 23 -0.64 -6.22 -20.43
CA LEU A 23 -0.92 -4.78 -20.40
C LEU A 23 0.32 -3.92 -20.70
N ILE A 24 1.50 -4.34 -20.23
CA ILE A 24 2.77 -3.66 -20.48
C ILE A 24 3.19 -3.84 -21.94
N GLU A 25 3.15 -5.07 -22.47
CA GLU A 25 3.53 -5.39 -23.85
C GLU A 25 2.65 -4.67 -24.89
N GLU A 26 1.35 -4.60 -24.62
CA GLU A 26 0.37 -3.88 -25.44
C GLU A 26 0.43 -2.35 -25.25
N LYS A 27 1.29 -1.84 -24.36
CA LYS A 27 1.40 -0.41 -24.01
C LYS A 27 0.11 0.20 -23.45
N ASN A 28 -0.74 -0.63 -22.87
CA ASN A 28 -1.94 -0.21 -22.14
C ASN A 28 -1.62 0.24 -20.72
N LEU A 29 -0.43 -0.13 -20.19
CA LEU A 29 0.10 0.27 -18.90
C LEU A 29 1.59 0.64 -19.03
N ASP A 30 1.96 1.80 -18.51
CA ASP A 30 3.34 2.24 -18.42
C ASP A 30 3.89 2.02 -17.00
N PRO A 31 4.85 1.08 -16.81
CA PRO A 31 5.44 0.82 -15.50
C PRO A 31 6.05 2.05 -14.82
N ALA A 32 6.56 3.02 -15.61
CA ALA A 32 7.16 4.23 -15.07
C ALA A 32 6.13 5.19 -14.44
N ARG A 33 4.86 5.00 -14.73
CA ARG A 33 3.74 5.81 -14.22
C ARG A 33 2.92 5.12 -13.15
N LEU A 34 3.29 3.89 -12.79
CA LEU A 34 2.61 3.16 -11.72
C LEU A 34 2.83 3.87 -10.37
N VAL A 35 1.74 4.11 -9.67
CA VAL A 35 1.70 4.67 -8.31
C VAL A 35 1.53 3.55 -7.29
N ALA A 36 0.63 2.61 -7.56
CA ALA A 36 0.35 1.50 -6.67
C ALA A 36 -0.14 0.26 -7.42
N ILE A 37 0.10 -0.90 -6.83
CA ILE A 37 -0.58 -2.16 -7.14
C ILE A 37 -1.15 -2.72 -5.85
N LEU A 38 -2.47 -2.82 -5.79
CA LEU A 38 -3.18 -3.49 -4.72
C LEU A 38 -3.59 -4.87 -5.22
N GLY A 39 -3.46 -5.89 -4.38
CA GLY A 39 -3.79 -7.24 -4.81
C GLY A 39 -4.54 -8.03 -3.74
N LYS A 40 -5.33 -8.96 -4.21
CA LYS A 40 -6.00 -9.98 -3.42
C LYS A 40 -5.44 -11.33 -3.80
N THR A 41 -4.88 -12.04 -2.84
CA THR A 41 -4.31 -13.38 -3.04
C THR A 41 -5.19 -14.44 -2.35
N GLU A 42 -5.09 -15.66 -2.82
CA GLU A 42 -5.85 -16.81 -2.31
C GLU A 42 -5.37 -17.37 -0.96
N GLY A 43 -4.35 -16.77 -0.35
CA GLY A 43 -3.86 -17.18 0.96
C GLY A 43 -4.87 -16.99 2.08
N ASN A 44 -4.55 -17.48 3.26
CA ASN A 44 -5.46 -17.47 4.41
C ASN A 44 -5.55 -16.11 5.14
N GLY A 45 -4.75 -15.14 4.74
CA GLY A 45 -4.70 -13.81 5.37
C GLY A 45 -4.05 -13.75 6.75
N CYS A 46 -3.57 -14.88 7.29
CA CYS A 46 -2.91 -14.98 8.58
C CYS A 46 -1.41 -14.73 8.50
N VAL A 47 -0.69 -14.82 9.62
CA VAL A 47 0.75 -14.55 9.68
C VAL A 47 1.60 -15.54 8.86
N ASN A 48 1.12 -16.76 8.66
CA ASN A 48 1.76 -17.79 7.84
C ASN A 48 1.40 -17.73 6.34
N ASP A 49 0.64 -16.71 5.93
CA ASP A 49 0.26 -16.52 4.53
C ASP A 49 1.45 -16.04 3.71
N PHE A 50 2.07 -16.97 2.97
CA PHE A 50 3.20 -16.67 2.10
C PHE A 50 2.79 -16.10 0.74
N THR A 51 1.51 -16.22 0.34
CA THR A 51 1.02 -15.83 -1.00
C THR A 51 1.23 -14.34 -1.25
N ARG A 52 1.10 -13.51 -0.22
CA ARG A 52 1.34 -12.06 -0.30
C ARG A 52 2.77 -11.73 -0.69
N ALA A 53 3.74 -12.31 0.00
CA ALA A 53 5.16 -12.09 -0.29
C ALA A 53 5.55 -12.69 -1.65
N PHE A 54 4.97 -13.84 -2.00
CA PHE A 54 5.20 -14.49 -3.28
C PHE A 54 4.68 -13.64 -4.45
N SER A 55 3.47 -13.10 -4.34
CA SER A 55 2.91 -12.18 -5.33
C SER A 55 3.75 -10.90 -5.46
N VAL A 56 4.20 -10.29 -4.35
CA VAL A 56 5.11 -9.14 -4.39
C VAL A 56 6.40 -9.47 -5.14
N ALA A 57 7.02 -10.61 -4.86
CA ALA A 57 8.25 -11.03 -5.55
C ALA A 57 8.03 -11.27 -7.05
N ALA A 58 6.87 -11.80 -7.44
CA ALA A 58 6.50 -11.98 -8.84
C ALA A 58 6.30 -10.62 -9.55
N ILE A 59 5.59 -9.68 -8.93
CA ILE A 59 5.43 -8.32 -9.46
C ILE A 59 6.79 -7.64 -9.62
N GLN A 60 7.65 -7.70 -8.62
CA GLN A 60 8.99 -7.10 -8.66
C GLN A 60 9.84 -7.67 -9.80
N ARG A 61 9.70 -8.95 -10.11
CA ARG A 61 10.40 -9.59 -11.22
C ARG A 61 9.93 -9.04 -12.58
N VAL A 62 8.64 -8.75 -12.73
CA VAL A 62 8.07 -8.19 -13.97
C VAL A 62 8.45 -6.72 -14.13
N LEU A 63 8.33 -5.93 -13.07
CA LEU A 63 8.54 -4.48 -13.14
C LEU A 63 10.01 -4.06 -13.00
N GLY A 64 10.88 -4.92 -12.45
CA GLY A 64 12.29 -4.59 -12.23
C GLY A 64 12.45 -3.32 -11.37
N ASN A 65 13.30 -2.40 -11.82
CA ASN A 65 13.60 -1.15 -11.10
C ASN A 65 12.39 -0.20 -10.97
N ALA A 66 11.35 -0.36 -11.80
CA ALA A 66 10.14 0.47 -11.67
C ALA A 66 9.42 0.27 -10.32
N THR A 67 9.67 -0.85 -9.63
CA THR A 67 9.04 -1.14 -8.33
C THR A 67 9.49 -0.24 -7.19
N GLU A 68 10.62 0.44 -7.28
CA GLU A 68 11.17 1.27 -6.19
C GLU A 68 10.22 2.38 -5.75
N ASN A 69 9.39 2.88 -6.66
CA ASN A 69 8.44 3.97 -6.41
C ASN A 69 6.98 3.51 -6.39
N VAL A 70 6.71 2.20 -6.47
CA VAL A 70 5.35 1.66 -6.53
C VAL A 70 4.93 1.09 -5.17
N ALA A 71 3.82 1.56 -4.63
CA ALA A 71 3.25 0.99 -3.42
C ALA A 71 2.64 -0.40 -3.72
N LEU A 72 3.28 -1.47 -3.24
CA LEU A 72 2.81 -2.85 -3.39
C LEU A 72 2.08 -3.29 -2.12
N VAL A 73 0.76 -3.47 -2.19
CA VAL A 73 -0.06 -3.87 -1.05
C VAL A 73 -0.89 -5.11 -1.40
N MET A 74 -0.42 -6.27 -0.91
CA MET A 74 -1.11 -7.53 -1.07
C MET A 74 -1.89 -7.89 0.18
N SER A 75 -3.13 -8.31 0.00
CA SER A 75 -4.03 -8.81 1.04
C SER A 75 -4.36 -10.27 0.75
N GLY A 76 -4.08 -11.17 1.69
CA GLY A 76 -4.49 -12.57 1.60
C GLY A 76 -5.94 -12.77 2.00
N GLY A 77 -6.45 -13.99 1.77
CA GLY A 77 -7.78 -14.41 2.17
C GLY A 77 -8.89 -13.91 1.23
N THR A 78 -9.21 -14.70 0.24
CA THR A 78 -10.38 -14.45 -0.62
C THR A 78 -11.69 -14.90 0.03
N GLU A 79 -11.60 -15.82 1.00
CA GLU A 79 -12.69 -16.28 1.86
C GLU A 79 -13.95 -16.74 1.09
N GLY A 80 -13.74 -17.25 -0.14
CA GLY A 80 -14.82 -17.68 -1.03
C GLY A 80 -15.69 -16.56 -1.60
N GLY A 81 -15.46 -15.29 -1.21
CA GLY A 81 -16.25 -14.16 -1.65
C GLY A 81 -15.56 -13.27 -2.69
N LEU A 82 -14.23 -13.35 -2.77
CA LEU A 82 -13.42 -12.54 -3.70
C LEU A 82 -12.53 -13.45 -4.55
N SER A 83 -12.49 -13.20 -5.84
CA SER A 83 -11.52 -13.84 -6.72
C SER A 83 -10.13 -13.18 -6.57
N PRO A 84 -9.02 -13.93 -6.69
CA PRO A 84 -7.69 -13.37 -6.73
C PRO A 84 -7.54 -12.40 -7.89
N HIS A 85 -6.92 -11.24 -7.65
CA HIS A 85 -6.72 -10.21 -8.66
C HIS A 85 -5.69 -9.17 -8.23
N LEU A 86 -5.18 -8.44 -9.20
CA LEU A 86 -4.41 -7.22 -9.00
C LEU A 86 -5.24 -6.01 -9.46
N VAL A 87 -5.09 -4.89 -8.78
CA VAL A 87 -5.60 -3.59 -9.20
C VAL A 87 -4.42 -2.65 -9.35
N THR A 88 -4.14 -2.20 -10.57
CA THR A 88 -3.06 -1.27 -10.84
C THR A 88 -3.59 0.15 -10.92
N PHE A 89 -2.79 1.10 -10.45
CA PHE A 89 -3.09 2.53 -10.50
C PHE A 89 -1.92 3.24 -11.18
N GLU A 90 -2.21 3.86 -12.31
CA GLU A 90 -1.26 4.60 -13.13
C GLU A 90 -1.62 6.09 -13.13
N ALA A 91 -0.67 6.97 -12.84
CA ALA A 91 -0.86 8.41 -12.93
C ALA A 91 -0.73 8.85 -14.40
N LEU A 92 -1.71 9.59 -14.89
CA LEU A 92 -1.71 10.13 -16.25
C LEU A 92 -1.35 11.62 -16.21
N ASP A 93 -0.58 12.07 -17.23
CA ASP A 93 -0.27 13.49 -17.42
C ASP A 93 -1.48 14.32 -17.90
N GLU A 94 -2.57 13.65 -18.26
CA GLU A 94 -3.75 14.30 -18.78
C GLU A 94 -4.49 15.05 -17.65
N THR A 95 -4.74 16.32 -17.86
CA THR A 95 -5.64 17.12 -17.05
C THR A 95 -6.98 17.27 -17.76
N GLY A 96 -8.06 17.02 -17.07
CA GLY A 96 -9.42 17.13 -17.65
C GLY A 96 -10.34 17.97 -16.80
N ASN A 97 -11.39 18.51 -17.44
CA ASN A 97 -12.41 19.37 -16.82
C ASN A 97 -13.62 18.58 -16.27
N GLY A 98 -13.50 17.30 -16.02
CA GLY A 98 -14.60 16.47 -15.49
C GLY A 98 -14.18 15.73 -14.21
N PRO A 99 -15.13 15.01 -13.59
CA PRO A 99 -14.82 14.15 -12.46
C PRO A 99 -13.68 13.21 -12.82
N SER A 100 -12.66 13.14 -11.97
CA SER A 100 -11.50 12.28 -12.18
C SER A 100 -11.00 11.78 -10.84
N MET A 101 -10.37 10.60 -10.85
CA MET A 101 -9.66 10.10 -9.69
C MET A 101 -8.19 10.50 -9.81
N ALA A 102 -7.64 11.06 -8.74
CA ALA A 102 -6.22 11.23 -8.54
C ALA A 102 -5.74 10.22 -7.50
N MET A 103 -4.50 9.80 -7.58
CA MET A 103 -3.88 8.92 -6.59
C MET A 103 -2.45 9.36 -6.32
N GLY A 104 -2.10 9.40 -5.04
CA GLY A 104 -0.72 9.56 -4.57
C GLY A 104 -0.35 8.42 -3.63
N ALA A 105 0.89 8.04 -3.63
CA ALA A 105 1.43 7.06 -2.69
C ALA A 105 2.75 7.55 -2.11
N THR A 106 3.02 7.09 -0.89
CA THR A 106 4.31 7.35 -0.24
C THR A 106 4.63 6.24 0.76
N ILE A 107 5.89 6.13 1.08
CA ILE A 107 6.39 5.18 2.06
C ILE A 107 7.06 5.99 3.18
N THR A 108 6.74 5.68 4.43
CA THR A 108 7.45 6.29 5.58
C THR A 108 8.88 5.77 5.63
N ARG A 109 9.73 6.45 6.40
CA ARG A 109 10.95 5.80 6.86
C ARG A 109 10.62 4.53 7.64
N ASP A 110 11.58 3.64 7.77
CA ASP A 110 11.43 2.50 8.66
C ASP A 110 11.23 2.96 10.11
N LEU A 111 10.25 2.35 10.78
CA LEU A 111 9.98 2.54 12.19
C LEU A 111 10.69 1.46 12.99
N SER A 112 11.43 1.89 14.02
CA SER A 112 11.98 0.94 14.99
C SER A 112 10.84 0.24 15.75
N PRO A 113 11.07 -0.96 16.33
CA PRO A 113 10.04 -1.65 17.09
C PRO A 113 9.44 -0.82 18.22
N SER A 114 10.25 0.01 18.89
CA SER A 114 9.82 0.89 19.98
C SER A 114 8.96 2.08 19.53
N GLU A 115 8.97 2.43 18.24
CA GLU A 115 8.18 3.53 17.68
C GLU A 115 6.80 3.07 17.22
N ILE A 116 6.60 1.75 16.97
CA ILE A 116 5.34 1.21 16.48
C ILE A 116 4.24 1.35 17.53
N GLY A 117 3.11 1.96 17.14
CA GLY A 117 1.96 2.22 18.01
C GLY A 117 2.14 3.44 18.90
N THR A 118 3.15 4.27 18.70
CA THR A 118 3.45 5.49 19.48
C THR A 118 3.12 6.77 18.70
N PHE A 119 3.30 7.91 19.36
CA PHE A 119 3.18 9.23 18.73
C PHE A 119 4.15 9.45 17.57
N THR A 120 5.33 8.83 17.62
CA THR A 120 6.30 8.88 16.52
C THR A 120 5.72 8.27 15.24
N GLN A 121 4.97 7.17 15.35
CA GLN A 121 4.25 6.62 14.20
C GLN A 121 3.17 7.58 13.70
N VAL A 122 2.44 8.26 14.60
CA VAL A 122 1.43 9.28 14.22
C VAL A 122 2.07 10.37 13.37
N GLU A 123 3.19 10.93 13.81
CA GLU A 123 3.90 12.01 13.10
C GLU A 123 4.44 11.54 11.74
N CYS A 124 5.06 10.36 11.69
CA CYS A 124 5.55 9.77 10.44
C CYS A 124 4.42 9.56 9.44
N VAL A 125 3.27 9.05 9.88
CA VAL A 125 2.12 8.86 9.01
C VAL A 125 1.53 10.19 8.56
N ALA A 126 1.43 11.19 9.43
CA ALA A 126 0.94 12.52 9.06
C ALA A 126 1.79 13.16 7.95
N GLU A 127 3.12 13.07 8.04
CA GLU A 127 3.99 13.58 6.97
C GLU A 127 3.85 12.76 5.69
N ALA A 128 3.72 11.43 5.80
CA ALA A 128 3.48 10.55 4.65
C ALA A 128 2.16 10.91 3.94
N VAL A 129 1.08 11.16 4.69
CA VAL A 129 -0.22 11.59 4.13
C VAL A 129 -0.07 12.90 3.38
N ARG A 130 0.56 13.93 3.98
CA ARG A 130 0.81 15.21 3.29
C ARG A 130 1.61 15.03 2.01
N SER A 131 2.61 14.15 2.04
CA SER A 131 3.42 13.83 0.85
C SER A 131 2.59 13.15 -0.24
N ALA A 132 1.76 12.17 0.11
CA ALA A 132 0.87 11.50 -0.83
C ALA A 132 -0.17 12.47 -1.45
N VAL A 133 -0.75 13.35 -0.65
CA VAL A 133 -1.69 14.39 -1.12
C VAL A 133 -0.99 15.33 -2.13
N ARG A 134 0.24 15.78 -1.80
CA ARG A 134 1.03 16.60 -2.74
C ARG A 134 1.35 15.85 -4.03
N SER A 135 1.73 14.58 -3.96
CA SER A 135 2.05 13.78 -5.15
C SER A 135 0.83 13.52 -6.03
N ALA A 136 -0.36 13.45 -5.43
CA ALA A 136 -1.63 13.37 -6.15
C ALA A 136 -2.09 14.71 -6.74
N LEU A 137 -1.35 15.81 -6.49
CA LEU A 137 -1.72 17.18 -6.88
C LEU A 137 -3.12 17.59 -6.35
N ILE A 138 -3.49 17.09 -5.18
CA ILE A 138 -4.73 17.48 -4.47
C ILE A 138 -4.39 18.72 -3.64
N SER A 139 -5.16 19.78 -3.80
CA SER A 139 -4.97 21.06 -3.11
C SER A 139 -5.91 21.28 -1.93
N ASP A 140 -7.03 20.57 -1.88
CA ASP A 140 -8.03 20.66 -0.84
C ASP A 140 -8.21 19.30 -0.15
N SER A 141 -8.14 19.27 1.17
CA SER A 141 -8.33 18.03 1.94
C SER A 141 -9.74 17.46 1.77
N ASP A 142 -10.74 18.28 1.45
CA ASP A 142 -12.11 17.83 1.17
C ASP A 142 -12.21 16.96 -0.09
N ASP A 143 -11.22 17.04 -0.99
CA ASP A 143 -11.09 16.18 -2.16
C ASP A 143 -10.44 14.83 -1.85
N VAL A 144 -9.99 14.58 -0.62
CA VAL A 144 -9.43 13.30 -0.19
C VAL A 144 -10.55 12.38 0.30
N HIS A 145 -10.95 11.43 -0.53
CA HIS A 145 -12.06 10.54 -0.22
C HIS A 145 -11.65 9.20 0.39
N PHE A 146 -10.39 8.82 0.26
CA PHE A 146 -9.92 7.53 0.77
C PHE A 146 -8.41 7.56 1.04
N VAL A 147 -8.01 7.04 2.20
CA VAL A 147 -6.61 6.81 2.57
C VAL A 147 -6.45 5.38 3.02
N GLN A 148 -5.59 4.63 2.34
CA GLN A 148 -5.24 3.26 2.73
C GLN A 148 -3.82 3.22 3.28
N ILE A 149 -3.64 2.56 4.42
CA ILE A 149 -2.34 2.41 5.07
C ILE A 149 -2.05 0.94 5.33
N LYS A 150 -0.86 0.50 4.93
CA LYS A 150 -0.29 -0.76 5.38
C LYS A 150 0.53 -0.50 6.64
N CYS A 151 -0.05 -0.79 7.80
CA CYS A 151 0.58 -0.56 9.09
C CYS A 151 1.61 -1.64 9.44
N PRO A 152 2.74 -1.31 10.08
CA PRO A 152 3.64 -2.27 10.68
C PRO A 152 2.99 -2.91 11.92
N LEU A 153 3.49 -4.08 12.31
CA LEU A 153 3.13 -4.71 13.58
C LEU A 153 4.39 -5.21 14.30
N LEU A 154 4.27 -5.46 15.59
CA LEU A 154 5.32 -6.06 16.40
C LEU A 154 5.21 -7.59 16.33
N THR A 155 6.12 -8.21 15.59
CA THR A 155 6.32 -9.67 15.66
C THR A 155 7.18 -10.01 16.88
N SER A 156 7.17 -11.27 17.31
CA SER A 156 8.02 -11.74 18.42
C SER A 156 9.50 -11.43 18.18
N ASP A 157 9.97 -11.59 16.93
CA ASP A 157 11.35 -11.28 16.55
C ASP A 157 11.66 -9.78 16.67
N ARG A 158 10.77 -8.92 16.21
CA ARG A 158 10.92 -7.47 16.34
C ARG A 158 10.96 -7.02 17.80
N ILE A 159 10.12 -7.62 18.64
CA ILE A 159 10.11 -7.34 20.10
C ILE A 159 11.44 -7.77 20.71
N ALA A 160 11.90 -8.99 20.39
CA ALA A 160 13.13 -9.56 20.94
C ALA A 160 14.40 -8.79 20.52
N THR A 161 14.39 -8.16 19.35
CA THR A 161 15.52 -7.38 18.80
C THR A 161 15.40 -5.88 19.03
N SER A 162 14.42 -5.44 19.82
CA SER A 162 14.22 -4.01 20.11
C SER A 162 15.24 -3.49 21.11
N ASP A 163 15.91 -2.39 20.76
CA ASP A 163 16.88 -1.71 21.65
C ASP A 163 16.20 -0.89 22.76
N ALA A 164 14.88 -0.73 22.72
CA ALA A 164 14.10 0.02 23.69
C ALA A 164 12.72 -0.67 23.94
N PRO A 165 12.05 -0.36 25.05
CA PRO A 165 10.73 -0.93 25.35
C PRO A 165 9.72 -0.67 24.25
N THR A 166 8.99 -1.71 23.85
CA THR A 166 7.86 -1.63 22.91
C THR A 166 6.56 -1.33 23.65
N VAL A 167 5.56 -0.78 22.97
CA VAL A 167 4.25 -0.44 23.58
C VAL A 167 3.50 -1.67 24.10
N THR A 168 3.82 -2.85 23.61
CA THR A 168 3.26 -4.13 24.02
C THR A 168 4.14 -5.28 23.55
N ASN A 169 4.10 -6.38 24.29
CA ASN A 169 4.73 -7.65 23.91
C ASN A 169 3.74 -8.61 23.23
N ASP A 170 2.51 -8.17 22.99
CA ASP A 170 1.47 -8.94 22.33
C ASP A 170 1.32 -8.48 20.86
N THR A 171 1.61 -9.38 19.94
CA THR A 171 1.54 -9.11 18.50
C THR A 171 0.14 -8.68 18.04
N LEU A 172 -0.91 -9.33 18.54
CA LEU A 172 -2.29 -8.98 18.16
C LEU A 172 -2.69 -7.60 18.69
N LYS A 173 -2.32 -7.30 19.92
CA LYS A 173 -2.55 -5.99 20.54
C LYS A 173 -1.78 -4.90 19.79
N SER A 174 -0.56 -5.18 19.32
CA SER A 174 0.22 -4.24 18.54
C SER A 174 -0.47 -3.83 17.23
N MET A 175 -1.22 -4.74 16.60
CA MET A 175 -2.00 -4.43 15.40
C MET A 175 -3.04 -3.33 15.65
N GLY A 176 -3.74 -3.41 16.79
CA GLY A 176 -4.72 -2.39 17.18
C GLY A 176 -4.08 -1.04 17.44
N LEU A 177 -2.96 -1.03 18.17
CA LEU A 177 -2.21 0.19 18.50
C LEU A 177 -1.62 0.86 17.25
N SER A 178 -1.01 0.05 16.36
CA SER A 178 -0.44 0.56 15.10
C SER A 178 -1.51 1.13 14.16
N ARG A 179 -2.67 0.47 14.05
CA ARG A 179 -3.80 1.02 13.29
C ARG A 179 -4.32 2.32 13.88
N GLY A 180 -4.46 2.39 15.20
CA GLY A 180 -4.88 3.60 15.91
C GLY A 180 -3.91 4.76 15.66
N ALA A 181 -2.60 4.53 15.83
CA ALA A 181 -1.58 5.52 15.53
C ALA A 181 -1.61 5.97 14.07
N SER A 182 -1.78 5.04 13.12
CA SER A 182 -1.90 5.38 11.71
C SER A 182 -3.16 6.20 11.40
N SER A 183 -4.30 5.86 11.99
CA SER A 183 -5.55 6.63 11.80
C SER A 183 -5.44 8.05 12.36
N LEU A 184 -4.81 8.22 13.53
CA LEU A 184 -4.51 9.54 14.09
C LEU A 184 -3.56 10.33 13.19
N GLY A 185 -2.56 9.64 12.60
CA GLY A 185 -1.65 10.25 11.64
C GLY A 185 -2.36 10.75 10.38
N VAL A 186 -3.37 10.02 9.88
CA VAL A 186 -4.20 10.51 8.77
C VAL A 186 -4.94 11.78 9.16
N ALA A 187 -5.62 11.78 10.31
CA ALA A 187 -6.34 12.96 10.78
C ALA A 187 -5.39 14.18 10.93
N LEU A 188 -4.22 13.97 11.55
CA LEU A 188 -3.22 15.04 11.71
C LEU A 188 -2.63 15.49 10.36
N GLY A 189 -2.55 14.61 9.38
CA GLY A 189 -2.01 14.91 8.05
C GLY A 189 -2.96 15.72 7.16
N LEU A 190 -4.25 15.53 7.34
CA LEU A 190 -5.31 16.20 6.55
C LEU A 190 -5.81 17.50 7.19
N GLY A 191 -5.52 17.78 8.46
CA GLY A 191 -5.99 18.93 9.23
C GLY A 191 -7.16 18.54 10.10
#